data_0c9aaa82e2ce730b64b9cb304ceb6216
#
_entry.id   0c9aaa82e2ce730b64b9cb304ceb6216
#
_cell.length_a   1.000
_cell.length_b   1.000
_cell.length_c   1.000
_cell.angle_alpha   90.00
_cell.angle_beta   90.00
_cell.angle_gamma   90.00
#
_symmetry.space_group_name_H-M   'P 1'
#
loop_
_entity.id
_entity.type
_entity.pdbx_description
1 polymer ?
#
loop_
_entity_poly.entity_id
_entity_poly.type
_entity_poly.pdbx_seq_one_letter_code
_entity_poly.pdbx_strand_id
1 'polypeptide(L)'
;MEISRVWQWLLNPPDDAPAATVLLRLMAGSVFLWEGVLKFVYANQGVGRFTKLGFPFPQATANFDGVLEIVGGVLLITGFLTRLVAVPFIIEMLVAMLSTKIPLYLGTSPLPPPPVPPQVGFWAVLHEIRSEYAQLMTTLFLLIEGPGRWSLDALRARKRQEAGRTVSDAVTVRTFKEHLSENEA
;
A
#
# COMPACT_ATOMS: atom_id res chain seq x y z
N MET A 1 14.72 14.45 15.06
CA MET A 1 15.67 13.54 14.37
C MET A 1 15.04 12.18 13.96
N GLU A 2 13.99 11.70 14.62
CA GLU A 2 13.34 10.42 14.27
C GLU A 2 12.38 10.51 13.08
N ILE A 3 11.62 11.60 12.95
CA ILE A 3 10.63 11.80 11.87
C ILE A 3 11.29 11.72 10.49
N SER A 4 12.50 12.28 10.33
CA SER A 4 13.23 12.23 9.04
C SER A 4 13.64 10.81 8.64
N ARG A 5 13.95 9.93 9.60
CA ARG A 5 14.29 8.53 9.34
C ARG A 5 13.08 7.71 8.89
N VAL A 6 11.91 7.93 9.49
CA VAL A 6 10.67 7.27 9.09
C VAL A 6 10.28 7.65 7.66
N TRP A 7 10.33 8.95 7.32
CA TRP A 7 10.06 9.39 5.95
C TRP A 7 11.06 8.83 4.94
N GLN A 8 12.35 8.80 5.28
CA GLN A 8 13.35 8.18 4.41
C GLN A 8 13.09 6.69 4.20
N TRP A 9 12.69 5.96 5.24
CA TRP A 9 12.36 4.55 5.14
C TRP A 9 11.09 4.28 4.30
N LEU A 10 10.07 5.14 4.41
CA LEU A 10 8.84 5.04 3.60
C LEU A 10 9.09 5.37 2.12
N LEU A 11 9.90 6.40 1.84
CA LEU A 11 10.10 6.94 0.49
C LEU A 11 11.26 6.30 -0.28
N ASN A 12 12.17 5.63 0.42
CA ASN A 12 13.37 5.01 -0.17
C ASN A 12 13.48 3.55 0.31
N PRO A 13 12.55 2.67 -0.10
CA PRO A 13 12.65 1.26 0.24
C PRO A 13 13.91 0.63 -0.39
N PRO A 14 14.52 -0.37 0.25
CA PRO A 14 15.61 -1.13 -0.34
C PRO A 14 15.13 -1.88 -1.60
N ASP A 15 16.05 -2.15 -2.52
CA ASP A 15 15.79 -2.81 -3.81
C ASP A 15 16.16 -4.31 -3.81
N ASP A 16 16.47 -4.87 -2.64
CA ASP A 16 16.95 -6.25 -2.44
C ASP A 16 15.80 -7.27 -2.28
N ALA A 17 14.57 -6.82 -2.07
CA ALA A 17 13.42 -7.70 -1.95
C ALA A 17 13.19 -8.57 -3.21
N PRO A 18 12.68 -9.82 -3.05
CA PRO A 18 12.51 -10.76 -4.15
C PRO A 18 11.68 -10.20 -5.32
N ALA A 19 12.04 -10.58 -6.55
CA ALA A 19 11.27 -10.19 -7.74
C ALA A 19 9.83 -10.72 -7.69
N ALA A 20 9.60 -11.86 -7.05
CA ALA A 20 8.28 -12.47 -6.87
C ALA A 20 7.28 -11.58 -6.07
N THR A 21 7.77 -10.57 -5.34
CA THR A 21 6.92 -9.56 -4.67
C THR A 21 5.97 -8.87 -5.64
N VAL A 22 6.30 -8.84 -6.95
CA VAL A 22 5.39 -8.31 -7.98
C VAL A 22 4.04 -9.01 -7.97
N LEU A 23 3.96 -10.30 -7.69
CA LEU A 23 2.70 -11.06 -7.64
C LEU A 23 1.78 -10.55 -6.53
N LEU A 24 2.34 -10.26 -5.35
CA LEU A 24 1.59 -9.70 -4.23
C LEU A 24 1.10 -8.28 -4.53
N ARG A 25 1.92 -7.46 -5.18
CA ARG A 25 1.53 -6.12 -5.61
C ARG A 25 0.42 -6.16 -6.66
N LEU A 26 0.51 -7.05 -7.64
CA LEU A 26 -0.53 -7.24 -8.65
C LEU A 26 -1.84 -7.71 -8.00
N MET A 27 -1.78 -8.68 -7.12
CA MET A 27 -2.95 -9.20 -6.40
C MET A 27 -3.61 -8.10 -5.57
N ALA A 28 -2.88 -7.48 -4.64
CA ALA A 28 -3.46 -6.45 -3.78
C ALA A 28 -3.86 -5.20 -4.57
N GLY A 29 -2.98 -4.70 -5.43
CA GLY A 29 -3.23 -3.48 -6.19
C GLY A 29 -4.42 -3.59 -7.15
N SER A 30 -4.62 -4.74 -7.81
CA SER A 30 -5.79 -4.92 -8.66
C SER A 30 -7.08 -5.00 -7.85
N VAL A 31 -7.09 -5.68 -6.70
CA VAL A 31 -8.28 -5.74 -5.84
C VAL A 31 -8.66 -4.34 -5.37
N PHE A 32 -7.73 -3.55 -4.81
CA PHE A 32 -8.02 -2.17 -4.43
C PHE A 32 -8.52 -1.33 -5.61
N LEU A 33 -7.87 -1.45 -6.78
CA LEU A 33 -8.24 -0.68 -7.96
C LEU A 33 -9.71 -0.90 -8.36
N TRP A 34 -10.15 -2.14 -8.48
CA TRP A 34 -11.56 -2.36 -8.90
C TRP A 34 -12.55 -2.15 -7.76
N GLU A 35 -12.21 -2.40 -6.49
CA GLU A 35 -13.07 -2.04 -5.36
C GLU A 35 -13.30 -0.52 -5.30
N GLY A 36 -12.25 0.28 -5.54
CA GLY A 36 -12.37 1.72 -5.66
C GLY A 36 -13.28 2.16 -6.81
N VAL A 37 -13.15 1.53 -7.99
CA VAL A 37 -14.05 1.80 -9.13
C VAL A 37 -15.50 1.43 -8.81
N LEU A 38 -15.71 0.28 -8.16
CA LEU A 38 -17.08 -0.17 -7.79
C LEU A 38 -17.78 0.81 -6.85
N LYS A 39 -17.07 1.55 -6.00
CA LYS A 39 -17.64 2.57 -5.11
C LYS A 39 -18.29 3.73 -5.89
N PHE A 40 -17.79 4.05 -7.08
CA PHE A 40 -18.36 5.08 -7.95
C PHE A 40 -19.43 4.54 -8.90
N VAL A 41 -19.31 3.29 -9.30
CA VAL A 41 -20.28 2.66 -10.24
C VAL A 41 -21.56 2.23 -9.53
N TYR A 42 -21.45 1.72 -8.29
CA TYR A 42 -22.57 1.17 -7.55
C TYR A 42 -22.77 1.88 -6.21
N ALA A 43 -23.89 2.59 -6.05
CA ALA A 43 -24.20 3.33 -4.82
C ALA A 43 -24.22 2.45 -3.56
N ASN A 44 -24.58 1.18 -3.67
CA ASN A 44 -24.57 0.22 -2.57
C ASN A 44 -23.16 -0.28 -2.17
N GLN A 45 -22.15 -0.06 -2.98
CA GLN A 45 -20.74 -0.28 -2.65
C GLN A 45 -20.07 0.99 -2.12
N GLY A 46 -20.47 2.16 -2.62
CA GLY A 46 -20.00 3.48 -2.20
C GLY A 46 -20.88 4.11 -1.11
N VAL A 47 -21.42 5.28 -1.41
CA VAL A 47 -22.14 6.14 -0.45
C VAL A 47 -23.22 5.41 0.34
N GLY A 48 -24.00 4.55 -0.32
CA GLY A 48 -25.06 3.79 0.35
C GLY A 48 -24.55 2.81 1.40
N ARG A 49 -23.35 2.21 1.18
CA ARG A 49 -22.69 1.35 2.17
C ARG A 49 -22.21 2.15 3.38
N PHE A 50 -21.53 3.27 3.15
CA PHE A 50 -21.02 4.14 4.21
C PHE A 50 -22.13 4.76 5.04
N THR A 51 -23.26 5.13 4.40
CA THR A 51 -24.47 5.60 5.10
C THR A 51 -25.04 4.53 6.03
N LYS A 52 -25.19 3.28 5.56
CA LYS A 52 -25.69 2.18 6.38
C LYS A 52 -24.76 1.86 7.56
N LEU A 53 -23.45 1.96 7.37
CA LEU A 53 -22.46 1.73 8.42
C LEU A 53 -22.35 2.89 9.42
N GLY A 54 -23.04 4.00 9.19
CA GLY A 54 -23.05 5.16 10.09
C GLY A 54 -21.78 6.00 10.06
N PHE A 55 -21.02 5.96 8.98
CA PHE A 55 -19.83 6.79 8.83
C PHE A 55 -20.21 8.28 8.78
N PRO A 56 -19.41 9.17 9.42
CA PRO A 56 -19.62 10.60 9.31
C PRO A 56 -19.36 11.06 7.86
N PHE A 57 -20.18 12.01 7.38
CA PHE A 57 -20.07 12.55 6.01
C PHE A 57 -19.96 11.46 4.93
N PRO A 58 -20.93 10.52 4.81
CA PRO A 58 -20.77 9.28 4.05
C PRO A 58 -20.41 9.52 2.58
N GLN A 59 -20.88 10.61 1.96
CA GLN A 59 -20.49 10.98 0.59
C GLN A 59 -18.99 11.30 0.48
N ALA A 60 -18.49 12.15 1.39
CA ALA A 60 -17.08 12.55 1.36
C ALA A 60 -16.16 11.38 1.71
N THR A 61 -16.54 10.58 2.73
CA THR A 61 -15.76 9.42 3.16
C THR A 61 -15.71 8.34 2.07
N ALA A 62 -16.84 8.01 1.42
CA ALA A 62 -16.86 7.04 0.34
C ALA A 62 -16.08 7.50 -0.89
N ASN A 63 -16.16 8.79 -1.25
CA ASN A 63 -15.37 9.33 -2.36
C ASN A 63 -13.88 9.34 -2.06
N PHE A 64 -13.49 9.73 -0.86
CA PHE A 64 -12.09 9.68 -0.42
C PHE A 64 -11.54 8.27 -0.48
N ASP A 65 -12.25 7.31 0.07
CA ASP A 65 -11.90 5.89 0.11
C ASP A 65 -11.78 5.31 -1.31
N GLY A 66 -12.77 5.56 -2.18
CA GLY A 66 -12.72 5.13 -3.57
C GLY A 66 -11.54 5.72 -4.36
N VAL A 67 -11.21 7.00 -4.17
CA VAL A 67 -10.02 7.62 -4.79
C VAL A 67 -8.73 7.03 -4.23
N LEU A 68 -8.66 6.82 -2.91
CA LEU A 68 -7.52 6.18 -2.25
C LEU A 68 -7.26 4.79 -2.84
N GLU A 69 -8.30 3.97 -3.00
CA GLU A 69 -8.20 2.63 -3.57
C GLU A 69 -7.79 2.64 -5.05
N ILE A 70 -8.35 3.54 -5.87
CA ILE A 70 -7.97 3.64 -7.28
C ILE A 70 -6.50 4.07 -7.42
N VAL A 71 -6.15 5.19 -6.80
CA VAL A 71 -4.78 5.75 -6.91
C VAL A 71 -3.78 4.82 -6.26
N GLY A 72 -4.05 4.38 -5.04
CA GLY A 72 -3.19 3.47 -4.29
C GLY A 72 -3.04 2.11 -4.97
N GLY A 73 -4.11 1.57 -5.56
CA GLY A 73 -4.08 0.34 -6.35
C GLY A 73 -3.12 0.44 -7.53
N VAL A 74 -3.17 1.53 -8.30
CA VAL A 74 -2.23 1.81 -9.41
C VAL A 74 -0.80 1.94 -8.88
N LEU A 75 -0.59 2.62 -7.75
CA LEU A 75 0.72 2.78 -7.13
C LEU A 75 1.30 1.44 -6.66
N LEU A 76 0.50 0.55 -6.08
CA LEU A 76 0.92 -0.80 -5.72
C LEU A 76 1.27 -1.64 -6.95
N ILE A 77 0.44 -1.64 -8.00
CA ILE A 77 0.69 -2.38 -9.24
C ILE A 77 2.04 -1.96 -9.84
N THR A 78 2.29 -0.67 -9.95
CA THR A 78 3.53 -0.14 -10.50
C THR A 78 4.73 -0.27 -9.55
N GLY A 79 4.48 -0.47 -8.26
CA GLY A 79 5.51 -0.49 -7.22
C GLY A 79 6.14 0.88 -7.01
N PHE A 80 5.31 1.90 -6.98
CA PHE A 80 5.72 3.28 -6.75
C PHE A 80 5.19 3.77 -5.40
N LEU A 81 6.07 4.29 -4.55
CA LEU A 81 5.76 4.68 -3.17
C LEU A 81 5.09 3.55 -2.36
N THR A 82 5.50 2.31 -2.60
CA THR A 82 4.83 1.10 -2.12
C THR A 82 4.62 1.10 -0.61
N ARG A 83 5.64 1.43 0.17
CA ARG A 83 5.54 1.50 1.64
C ARG A 83 4.61 2.60 2.12
N LEU A 84 4.68 3.77 1.46
CA LEU A 84 3.83 4.91 1.82
C LEU A 84 2.35 4.59 1.60
N VAL A 85 2.02 3.93 0.49
CA VAL A 85 0.65 3.53 0.13
C VAL A 85 0.15 2.37 0.99
N ALA A 86 1.03 1.47 1.43
CA ALA A 86 0.65 0.37 2.30
C ALA A 86 0.08 0.85 3.65
N VAL A 87 0.54 1.99 4.18
CA VAL A 87 0.07 2.52 5.47
C VAL A 87 -1.43 2.83 5.47
N PRO A 88 -1.98 3.68 4.57
CA PRO A 88 -3.41 3.94 4.53
C PRO A 88 -4.22 2.69 4.21
N PHE A 89 -3.76 1.75 3.39
CA PHE A 89 -4.46 0.50 3.13
C PHE A 89 -4.53 -0.43 4.35
N ILE A 90 -3.51 -0.48 5.18
CA ILE A 90 -3.56 -1.20 6.46
C ILE A 90 -4.64 -0.59 7.36
N ILE A 91 -4.69 0.74 7.47
CA ILE A 91 -5.70 1.45 8.26
C ILE A 91 -7.11 1.16 7.71
N GLU A 92 -7.29 1.27 6.40
CA GLU A 92 -8.55 0.98 5.71
C GLU A 92 -9.04 -0.44 5.99
N MET A 93 -8.18 -1.45 5.84
CA MET A 93 -8.55 -2.85 6.12
C MET A 93 -8.93 -3.07 7.58
N LEU A 94 -8.23 -2.44 8.52
CA LEU A 94 -8.59 -2.50 9.93
C LEU A 94 -9.96 -1.85 10.19
N VAL A 95 -10.22 -0.68 9.61
CA VAL A 95 -11.51 0.02 9.72
C VAL A 95 -12.61 -0.81 9.09
N ALA A 96 -12.39 -1.38 7.89
CA ALA A 96 -13.36 -2.25 7.22
C ALA A 96 -13.71 -3.48 8.07
N MET A 97 -12.70 -4.15 8.62
CA MET A 97 -12.93 -5.31 9.50
C MET A 97 -13.70 -4.92 10.77
N LEU A 98 -13.31 -3.88 11.46
CA LEU A 98 -13.98 -3.44 12.70
C LEU A 98 -15.42 -3.01 12.44
N SER A 99 -15.66 -2.22 11.41
CA SER A 99 -16.99 -1.67 11.10
C SER A 99 -17.98 -2.69 10.54
N THR A 100 -17.52 -3.79 9.94
CA THR A 100 -18.38 -4.78 9.29
C THR A 100 -18.41 -6.13 10.03
N LYS A 101 -17.27 -6.62 10.53
CA LYS A 101 -17.17 -7.96 11.10
C LYS A 101 -17.60 -8.03 12.57
N ILE A 102 -17.39 -6.95 13.34
CA ILE A 102 -17.92 -6.90 14.73
C ILE A 102 -19.47 -6.92 14.73
N PRO A 103 -20.16 -6.08 13.96
CA PRO A 103 -21.62 -6.16 13.86
C PRO A 103 -22.12 -7.51 13.29
N LEU A 104 -21.38 -8.12 12.34
CA LEU A 104 -21.72 -9.44 11.82
C LEU A 104 -21.62 -10.53 12.91
N TYR A 105 -20.56 -10.47 13.73
CA TYR A 105 -20.40 -11.38 14.85
C TYR A 105 -21.55 -11.28 15.85
N LEU A 106 -21.96 -10.06 16.17
CA LEU A 106 -23.02 -9.76 17.15
C LEU A 106 -24.45 -9.93 16.58
N GLY A 107 -24.61 -10.15 15.28
CA GLY A 107 -25.92 -10.20 14.63
C GLY A 107 -26.63 -8.83 14.53
N THR A 108 -25.89 -7.74 14.65
CA THR A 108 -26.39 -6.36 14.60
C THR A 108 -25.97 -5.62 13.33
N SER A 109 -25.50 -6.34 12.30
CA SER A 109 -25.02 -5.74 11.06
C SER A 109 -26.11 -4.94 10.35
N PRO A 110 -25.83 -3.67 9.98
CA PRO A 110 -26.76 -2.88 9.17
C PRO A 110 -26.69 -3.25 7.68
N LEU A 111 -25.73 -4.09 7.31
CA LEU A 111 -25.59 -4.61 5.95
C LEU A 111 -26.40 -5.90 5.80
N PRO A 112 -26.82 -6.25 4.57
CA PRO A 112 -27.45 -7.53 4.31
C PRO A 112 -26.60 -8.71 4.83
N PRO A 113 -27.21 -9.73 5.43
CA PRO A 113 -26.47 -10.92 5.84
C PRO A 113 -25.91 -11.67 4.62
N PRO A 114 -24.88 -12.51 4.81
CA PRO A 114 -24.43 -13.43 3.77
C PRO A 114 -25.58 -14.22 3.15
N PRO A 115 -25.55 -14.51 1.84
CA PRO A 115 -26.69 -15.14 1.14
C PRO A 115 -26.93 -16.60 1.57
N VAL A 116 -25.90 -17.24 2.14
CA VAL A 116 -25.96 -18.63 2.61
C VAL A 116 -25.38 -18.74 4.02
N PRO A 117 -25.80 -19.72 4.84
CA PRO A 117 -25.20 -19.99 6.14
C PRO A 117 -23.70 -20.32 6.05
N PRO A 118 -22.93 -19.91 7.07
CA PRO A 118 -23.31 -19.23 8.31
C PRO A 118 -23.56 -17.71 8.07
N GLN A 119 -24.62 -17.16 8.66
CA GLN A 119 -25.04 -15.76 8.45
C GLN A 119 -24.71 -14.81 9.61
N VAL A 120 -24.39 -15.37 10.79
CA VAL A 120 -24.08 -14.61 12.02
C VAL A 120 -23.05 -15.38 12.85
N GLY A 121 -22.29 -14.66 13.68
CA GLY A 121 -21.37 -15.21 14.65
C GLY A 121 -19.99 -15.56 14.09
N PHE A 122 -19.24 -16.34 14.85
CA PHE A 122 -17.82 -16.61 14.60
C PHE A 122 -17.53 -17.17 13.19
N TRP A 123 -18.29 -18.19 12.77
CA TRP A 123 -18.06 -18.81 11.46
C TRP A 123 -18.43 -17.93 10.29
N ALA A 124 -19.47 -17.08 10.45
CA ALA A 124 -19.81 -16.07 9.44
C ALA A 124 -18.68 -15.05 9.28
N VAL A 125 -18.12 -14.58 10.40
CA VAL A 125 -16.97 -13.67 10.38
C VAL A 125 -15.77 -14.30 9.69
N LEU A 126 -15.38 -15.53 10.05
CA LEU A 126 -14.25 -16.22 9.41
C LEU A 126 -14.47 -16.41 7.91
N HIS A 127 -15.70 -16.67 7.48
CA HIS A 127 -16.02 -16.79 6.06
C HIS A 127 -15.96 -15.47 5.32
N GLU A 128 -16.44 -14.38 5.92
CA GLU A 128 -16.56 -13.07 5.29
C GLU A 128 -15.30 -12.18 5.43
N ILE A 129 -14.34 -12.51 6.28
CA ILE A 129 -13.13 -11.70 6.51
C ILE A 129 -11.99 -12.01 5.52
N ARG A 130 -12.13 -13.02 4.70
CA ARG A 130 -11.04 -13.60 3.89
C ARG A 130 -10.33 -12.57 3.00
N SER A 131 -11.08 -11.72 2.31
CA SER A 131 -10.51 -10.71 1.42
C SER A 131 -9.77 -9.62 2.20
N GLU A 132 -10.40 -9.06 3.22
CA GLU A 132 -9.78 -8.03 4.05
C GLU A 132 -8.54 -8.56 4.78
N TYR A 133 -8.61 -9.81 5.27
CA TYR A 133 -7.46 -10.45 5.90
C TYR A 133 -6.30 -10.66 4.92
N ALA A 134 -6.57 -11.17 3.71
CA ALA A 134 -5.55 -11.34 2.67
C ALA A 134 -4.92 -9.99 2.27
N GLN A 135 -5.73 -8.95 2.11
CA GLN A 135 -5.26 -7.61 1.78
C GLN A 135 -4.43 -6.99 2.91
N LEU A 136 -4.88 -7.16 4.17
CA LEU A 136 -4.13 -6.71 5.34
C LEU A 136 -2.75 -7.38 5.42
N MET A 137 -2.70 -8.71 5.29
CA MET A 137 -1.43 -9.44 5.35
C MET A 137 -0.51 -9.07 4.19
N THR A 138 -1.05 -8.88 3.00
CA THR A 138 -0.28 -8.48 1.82
C THR A 138 0.27 -7.06 1.96
N THR A 139 -0.54 -6.11 2.43
CA THR A 139 -0.09 -4.73 2.63
C THR A 139 0.93 -4.62 3.78
N LEU A 140 0.78 -5.41 4.85
CA LEU A 140 1.79 -5.54 5.91
C LEU A 140 3.11 -6.10 5.36
N PHE A 141 3.05 -7.15 4.55
CA PHE A 141 4.23 -7.70 3.88
C PHE A 141 4.92 -6.63 3.03
N LEU A 142 4.16 -5.91 2.20
CA LEU A 142 4.69 -4.84 1.34
C LEU A 142 5.27 -3.66 2.13
N LEU A 143 4.72 -3.36 3.29
CA LEU A 143 5.26 -2.34 4.20
C LEU A 143 6.62 -2.76 4.76
N ILE A 144 6.77 -4.02 5.18
CA ILE A 144 7.98 -4.55 5.82
C ILE A 144 9.06 -4.80 4.76
N GLU A 145 8.77 -5.63 3.78
CA GLU A 145 9.71 -6.11 2.76
C GLU A 145 10.00 -5.06 1.69
N GLY A 146 9.00 -4.25 1.33
CA GLY A 146 9.11 -3.27 0.26
C GLY A 146 8.61 -3.78 -1.09
N PRO A 147 8.90 -3.02 -2.18
CA PRO A 147 8.27 -3.21 -3.50
C PRO A 147 8.83 -4.37 -4.32
N GLY A 148 10.03 -4.87 -4.01
CA GLY A 148 10.75 -5.86 -4.82
C GLY A 148 11.46 -5.28 -6.04
N ARG A 149 12.32 -6.10 -6.66
CA ARG A 149 13.22 -5.68 -7.74
C ARG A 149 12.53 -5.18 -9.01
N TRP A 150 11.32 -5.67 -9.31
CA TRP A 150 10.52 -5.28 -10.47
C TRP A 150 9.50 -4.21 -10.10
N SER A 151 10.01 -3.03 -9.70
CA SER A 151 9.21 -1.90 -9.25
C SER A 151 9.81 -0.57 -9.71
N LEU A 152 8.98 0.47 -9.78
CA LEU A 152 9.45 1.82 -10.05
C LEU A 152 10.34 2.36 -8.92
N ASP A 153 10.07 1.97 -7.67
CA ASP A 153 10.90 2.34 -6.53
C ASP A 153 12.32 1.75 -6.67
N ALA A 154 12.45 0.48 -7.08
CA ALA A 154 13.75 -0.14 -7.32
C ALA A 154 14.52 0.51 -8.48
N LEU A 155 13.83 0.88 -9.56
CA LEU A 155 14.45 1.64 -10.66
C LEU A 155 14.99 2.99 -10.20
N ARG A 156 14.24 3.70 -9.34
CA ARG A 156 14.69 4.99 -8.78
C ARG A 156 15.89 4.81 -7.85
N ALA A 157 15.90 3.74 -7.03
CA ALA A 157 17.02 3.43 -6.15
C ALA A 157 18.31 3.18 -6.94
N ARG A 158 18.25 2.36 -8.00
CA ARG A 158 19.40 2.07 -8.89
C ARG A 158 19.94 3.33 -9.55
N LYS A 159 19.07 4.18 -10.13
CA LYS A 159 19.50 5.43 -10.75
C LYS A 159 20.21 6.37 -9.75
N ARG A 160 19.75 6.42 -8.49
CA ARG A 160 20.40 7.21 -7.44
C ARG A 160 21.80 6.66 -7.10
N GLN A 161 21.94 5.33 -7.02
CA GLN A 161 23.23 4.69 -6.76
C GLN A 161 24.22 4.92 -7.91
N GLU A 162 23.80 4.82 -9.16
CA GLU A 162 24.61 5.11 -10.33
C GLU A 162 25.09 6.57 -10.35
N ALA A 163 24.20 7.52 -10.10
CA ALA A 163 24.55 8.93 -10.01
C ALA A 163 25.56 9.20 -8.88
N GLY A 164 25.37 8.57 -7.72
CA GLY A 164 26.29 8.68 -6.59
C GLY A 164 27.69 8.11 -6.90
N ARG A 165 27.76 6.98 -7.61
CA ARG A 165 29.05 6.41 -8.08
C ARG A 165 29.78 7.33 -9.01
N THR A 166 29.09 7.84 -10.03
CA THR A 166 29.71 8.77 -11.01
C THR A 166 30.31 10.01 -10.35
N VAL A 167 29.62 10.57 -9.34
CA VAL A 167 30.15 11.72 -8.58
C VAL A 167 31.39 11.31 -7.73
N SER A 168 31.32 10.17 -7.06
CA SER A 168 32.45 9.66 -6.25
C SER A 168 33.69 9.41 -7.10
N ASP A 169 33.53 8.77 -8.26
CA ASP A 169 34.63 8.49 -9.19
C ASP A 169 35.26 9.78 -9.72
N ALA A 170 34.43 10.77 -10.08
CA ALA A 170 34.90 12.07 -10.53
C ALA A 170 35.70 12.82 -9.45
N VAL A 171 35.26 12.77 -8.18
CA VAL A 171 35.98 13.36 -7.04
C VAL A 171 37.33 12.65 -6.84
N THR A 172 37.34 11.32 -6.85
CA THR A 172 38.57 10.53 -6.68
C THR A 172 39.60 10.83 -7.75
N VAL A 173 39.17 10.91 -9.03
CA VAL A 173 40.08 11.25 -10.16
C VAL A 173 40.63 12.67 -10.02
N ARG A 174 39.82 13.63 -9.57
CA ARG A 174 40.25 14.99 -9.35
C ARG A 174 41.30 15.08 -8.23
N THR A 175 41.03 14.49 -7.07
CA THR A 175 41.95 14.47 -5.95
C THR A 175 43.31 13.78 -6.31
N PHE A 176 43.24 12.69 -7.09
CA PHE A 176 44.46 12.01 -7.58
C PHE A 176 45.31 12.91 -8.50
N LYS A 177 44.66 13.65 -9.41
CA LYS A 177 45.34 14.60 -10.30
C LYS A 177 46.01 15.78 -9.52
N GLU A 178 45.31 16.30 -8.51
CA GLU A 178 45.85 17.37 -7.63
C GLU A 178 47.08 16.87 -6.89
N HIS A 179 47.09 15.66 -6.32
CA HIS A 179 48.27 15.07 -5.66
C HIS A 179 49.44 14.83 -6.60
N LEU A 180 49.19 14.42 -7.85
CA LEU A 180 50.29 14.22 -8.82
C LEU A 180 50.97 15.60 -9.17
N SER A 181 50.16 16.67 -9.35
CA SER A 181 50.68 17.96 -9.66
C SER A 181 51.50 18.63 -8.51
N GLU A 182 51.15 18.27 -7.26
CA GLU A 182 51.91 18.75 -6.08
C GLU A 182 53.28 18.04 -5.91
N ASN A 183 53.41 16.80 -6.37
CA ASN A 183 54.63 16.01 -6.27
C ASN A 183 55.64 16.27 -7.42
N GLU A 184 55.19 16.98 -8.51
CA GLU A 184 56.05 17.33 -9.63
C GLU A 184 56.57 18.80 -9.54
N ALA A 185 56.18 19.58 -8.53
CA ALA A 185 56.64 20.95 -8.26
C ALA A 185 57.70 21.00 -7.13
#